data_ed4d995aeb12d77ae333760229429e50
#
_entry.id   ed4d995aeb12d77ae333760229429e50
#
_cell.length_a   1.000
_cell.length_b   1.000
_cell.length_c   1.000
_cell.angle_alpha   90.00
_cell.angle_beta   90.00
_cell.angle_gamma   90.00
#
_symmetry.space_group_name_H-M   'P 1'
#
loop_
_entity.id
_entity.type
_entity.pdbx_description
1 polymer ?
#
loop_
_entity_poly.entity_id
_entity_poly.type
_entity_poly.pdbx_seq_one_letter_code
_entity_poly.pdbx_strand_id
1 'polypeptide(L)'
;MVLTGAVKTFGRAGHGVRAVDGIDLSIGRGETVALLGRNGAGKSTTIRLLLGLDQPDSGTVRVLGRSAEHAVRDGLVGAMLQDGRPIQRVTVRELIAFVASTYPKPMPVSEALSLAGVTGYANRRIDKLSGGQTQRVRFAVALAGNPELIVLDEPTAALDVEARRTFWDSMRAYARRGNTVLFSTHYLEEADENADRIVVIDRGRIVADGTGDTIRGSAGSSLVSFDLAGGPTGGLELLPGVVAVEVSGDRALLHTDDSDATVRELARLDAIRNLQVSRATLEDAFLSLTSPAAAPPVTDSERETV
;
A
#
# COMPACT_ATOMS: atom_id res chain seq x y z
N MET A 1 -8.28 7.02 -12.21
CA MET A 1 -7.38 6.10 -12.95
C MET A 1 -8.09 4.78 -13.15
N VAL A 2 -7.83 4.07 -14.24
CA VAL A 2 -8.45 2.76 -14.49
C VAL A 2 -7.41 1.84 -15.15
N LEU A 3 -7.18 0.69 -14.54
CA LEU A 3 -6.52 -0.46 -15.14
C LEU A 3 -7.59 -1.53 -15.40
N THR A 4 -7.56 -2.19 -16.55
CA THR A 4 -8.49 -3.26 -16.88
C THR A 4 -7.70 -4.45 -17.41
N GLY A 5 -7.71 -5.56 -16.66
CA GLY A 5 -7.02 -6.79 -16.98
C GLY A 5 -5.52 -6.59 -17.25
N ALA A 6 -4.88 -5.64 -16.57
CA ALA A 6 -3.49 -5.27 -16.84
C ALA A 6 -2.53 -6.41 -16.46
N VAL A 7 -1.66 -6.79 -17.41
CA VAL A 7 -0.63 -7.81 -17.22
C VAL A 7 0.74 -7.23 -17.59
N LYS A 8 1.75 -7.54 -16.78
CA LYS A 8 3.16 -7.21 -17.06
C LYS A 8 4.09 -8.31 -16.59
N THR A 9 4.90 -8.81 -17.53
CA THR A 9 5.89 -9.86 -17.28
C THR A 9 7.29 -9.33 -17.59
N PHE A 10 8.26 -9.65 -16.76
CA PHE A 10 9.67 -9.36 -16.99
C PHE A 10 10.44 -10.67 -17.12
N GLY A 11 11.45 -10.69 -18.00
CA GLY A 11 12.29 -11.86 -18.25
C GLY A 11 12.10 -12.44 -19.65
N ARG A 12 12.78 -13.57 -19.92
CA ARG A 12 12.71 -14.26 -21.22
C ARG A 12 11.49 -15.19 -21.28
N ALA A 13 10.99 -15.45 -22.49
CA ALA A 13 9.89 -16.38 -22.73
C ALA A 13 10.15 -17.73 -22.03
N GLY A 14 9.20 -18.17 -21.21
CA GLY A 14 9.28 -19.40 -20.43
C GLY A 14 9.88 -19.28 -19.03
N HIS A 15 10.57 -18.20 -18.68
CA HIS A 15 11.15 -17.94 -17.35
C HIS A 15 10.86 -16.52 -16.84
N GLY A 16 9.78 -15.91 -17.32
CA GLY A 16 9.38 -14.56 -16.94
C GLY A 16 8.66 -14.52 -15.59
N VAL A 17 8.93 -13.47 -14.79
CA VAL A 17 8.17 -13.16 -13.59
C VAL A 17 7.00 -12.27 -13.97
N ARG A 18 5.78 -12.73 -13.70
CA ARG A 18 4.55 -11.97 -13.92
C ARG A 18 4.38 -11.00 -12.74
N ALA A 19 4.91 -9.78 -12.89
CA ALA A 19 4.91 -8.76 -11.85
C ALA A 19 3.53 -8.10 -11.66
N VAL A 20 2.70 -8.07 -12.71
CA VAL A 20 1.29 -7.67 -12.68
C VAL A 20 0.52 -8.72 -13.43
N ASP A 21 -0.50 -9.29 -12.80
CA ASP A 21 -1.21 -10.47 -13.29
C ASP A 21 -2.73 -10.27 -13.28
N GLY A 22 -3.24 -9.58 -14.30
CA GLY A 22 -4.66 -9.34 -14.49
C GLY A 22 -5.25 -8.35 -13.49
N ILE A 23 -4.56 -7.24 -13.21
CA ILE A 23 -5.07 -6.22 -12.27
C ILE A 23 -6.21 -5.43 -12.91
N ASP A 24 -7.36 -5.42 -12.21
CA ASP A 24 -8.46 -4.49 -12.40
C ASP A 24 -8.48 -3.51 -11.22
N LEU A 25 -8.25 -2.21 -11.50
CA LEU A 25 -8.18 -1.18 -10.48
C LEU A 25 -8.82 0.11 -11.01
N SER A 26 -9.75 0.66 -10.26
CA SER A 26 -10.35 1.97 -10.55
C SER A 26 -10.15 2.89 -9.35
N ILE A 27 -9.58 4.09 -9.56
CA ILE A 27 -9.39 5.11 -8.53
C ILE A 27 -10.10 6.38 -8.96
N GLY A 28 -10.99 6.86 -8.10
CA GLY A 28 -11.78 8.06 -8.29
C GLY A 28 -10.97 9.36 -8.20
N ARG A 29 -11.59 10.47 -8.63
CA ARG A 29 -11.01 11.81 -8.40
C ARG A 29 -11.16 12.22 -6.95
N GLY A 30 -10.13 12.83 -6.38
CA GLY A 30 -10.09 13.28 -4.99
C GLY A 30 -9.91 12.17 -3.96
N GLU A 31 -9.73 10.91 -4.40
CA GLU A 31 -9.52 9.77 -3.55
C GLU A 31 -8.03 9.63 -3.18
N THR A 32 -7.75 9.30 -1.94
CA THR A 32 -6.40 8.93 -1.47
C THR A 32 -6.34 7.42 -1.32
N VAL A 33 -5.55 6.75 -2.17
CA VAL A 33 -5.45 5.30 -2.22
C VAL A 33 -4.05 4.85 -1.87
N ALA A 34 -3.95 3.86 -0.97
CA ALA A 34 -2.71 3.15 -0.67
C ALA A 34 -2.62 1.84 -1.46
N LEU A 35 -1.51 1.61 -2.16
CA LEU A 35 -1.11 0.29 -2.65
C LEU A 35 -0.25 -0.38 -1.59
N LEU A 36 -0.80 -1.35 -0.89
CA LEU A 36 -0.15 -2.09 0.17
C LEU A 36 0.34 -3.44 -0.34
N GLY A 37 1.51 -3.90 0.08
CA GLY A 37 2.02 -5.22 -0.29
C GLY A 37 3.48 -5.39 0.06
N ARG A 38 3.94 -6.64 0.12
CA ARG A 38 5.36 -6.98 0.37
C ARG A 38 6.27 -6.49 -0.76
N ASN A 39 7.57 -6.48 -0.52
CA ASN A 39 8.55 -6.22 -1.58
C ASN A 39 8.42 -7.29 -2.67
N GLY A 40 8.40 -6.85 -3.94
CA GLY A 40 8.18 -7.74 -5.08
C GLY A 40 6.71 -8.10 -5.37
N ALA A 41 5.73 -7.59 -4.62
CA ALA A 41 4.31 -7.89 -4.84
C ALA A 41 3.74 -7.31 -6.16
N GLY A 42 4.44 -6.36 -6.80
CA GLY A 42 4.00 -5.74 -8.05
C GLY A 42 3.62 -4.25 -7.93
N LYS A 43 3.71 -3.64 -6.74
CA LYS A 43 3.34 -2.23 -6.48
C LYS A 43 4.04 -1.25 -7.44
N SER A 44 5.38 -1.23 -7.43
CA SER A 44 6.16 -0.31 -8.29
C SER A 44 5.94 -0.58 -9.77
N THR A 45 5.71 -1.84 -10.17
CA THR A 45 5.36 -2.15 -11.56
C THR A 45 3.99 -1.59 -11.93
N THR A 46 3.00 -1.72 -11.07
CA THR A 46 1.67 -1.13 -11.27
C THR A 46 1.76 0.40 -11.38
N ILE A 47 2.56 1.04 -10.52
CA ILE A 47 2.85 2.47 -10.60
C ILE A 47 3.51 2.84 -11.93
N ARG A 48 4.50 2.08 -12.40
CA ARG A 48 5.17 2.34 -13.68
C ARG A 48 4.22 2.24 -14.88
N LEU A 49 3.27 1.29 -14.86
CA LEU A 49 2.20 1.21 -15.86
C LEU A 49 1.29 2.44 -15.83
N LEU A 50 0.88 2.90 -14.64
CA LEU A 50 0.06 4.10 -14.45
C LEU A 50 0.76 5.38 -14.89
N LEU A 51 2.07 5.42 -14.83
CA LEU A 51 2.89 6.55 -15.29
C LEU A 51 3.28 6.47 -16.78
N GLY A 52 2.91 5.38 -17.48
CA GLY A 52 3.31 5.15 -18.86
C GLY A 52 4.81 4.92 -19.07
N LEU A 53 5.53 4.59 -18.00
CA LEU A 53 6.96 4.25 -18.04
C LEU A 53 7.18 2.84 -18.57
N ASP A 54 6.20 1.97 -18.37
CA ASP A 54 6.12 0.63 -18.96
C ASP A 54 4.77 0.48 -19.67
N GLN A 55 4.76 -0.30 -20.74
CA GLN A 55 3.52 -0.70 -21.41
C GLN A 55 3.06 -2.05 -20.85
N PRO A 56 1.74 -2.26 -20.63
CA PRO A 56 1.22 -3.56 -20.26
C PRO A 56 1.38 -4.54 -21.44
N ASP A 57 1.63 -5.81 -21.15
CA ASP A 57 1.71 -6.88 -22.17
C ASP A 57 0.28 -7.25 -22.65
N SER A 58 -0.72 -7.09 -21.79
CA SER A 58 -2.15 -7.16 -22.13
C SER A 58 -2.97 -6.30 -21.17
N GLY A 59 -4.24 -6.07 -21.54
CA GLY A 59 -5.13 -5.17 -20.81
C GLY A 59 -4.95 -3.70 -21.19
N THR A 60 -5.54 -2.80 -20.44
CA THR A 60 -5.50 -1.36 -20.72
C THR A 60 -5.23 -0.53 -19.47
N VAL A 61 -4.57 0.62 -19.67
CA VAL A 61 -4.31 1.62 -18.61
C VAL A 61 -4.81 2.98 -19.09
N ARG A 62 -5.66 3.61 -18.27
CA ARG A 62 -6.19 4.95 -18.51
C ARG A 62 -6.03 5.83 -17.29
N VAL A 63 -5.54 7.05 -17.50
CA VAL A 63 -5.31 8.04 -16.44
C VAL A 63 -6.03 9.32 -16.81
N LEU A 64 -6.95 9.78 -15.96
CA LEU A 64 -7.79 10.97 -16.21
C LEU A 64 -8.49 10.94 -17.58
N GLY A 65 -8.93 9.75 -18.03
CA GLY A 65 -9.59 9.54 -19.33
C GLY A 65 -8.66 9.47 -20.54
N ARG A 66 -7.35 9.57 -20.37
CA ARG A 66 -6.30 9.56 -21.42
C ARG A 66 -5.44 8.31 -21.31
N SER A 67 -4.54 8.09 -22.29
CA SER A 67 -3.43 7.15 -22.04
C SER A 67 -2.50 7.70 -20.95
N ALA A 68 -1.83 6.83 -20.21
CA ALA A 68 -0.93 7.22 -19.13
C ALA A 68 0.14 8.22 -19.62
N GLU A 69 0.75 7.95 -20.77
CA GLU A 69 1.78 8.81 -21.39
C GLU A 69 1.26 10.22 -21.69
N HIS A 70 0.04 10.33 -22.25
CA HIS A 70 -0.55 11.65 -22.53
C HIS A 70 -0.90 12.41 -21.25
N ALA A 71 -1.42 11.74 -20.22
CA ALA A 71 -1.72 12.38 -18.95
C ALA A 71 -0.45 12.95 -18.28
N VAL A 72 0.66 12.20 -18.33
CA VAL A 72 1.96 12.65 -17.80
C VAL A 72 2.52 13.82 -18.64
N ARG A 73 2.50 13.71 -19.98
CA ARG A 73 2.99 14.76 -20.89
C ARG A 73 2.23 16.08 -20.72
N ASP A 74 0.93 16.00 -20.47
CA ASP A 74 0.08 17.17 -20.26
C ASP A 74 0.26 17.80 -18.86
N GLY A 75 1.14 17.24 -18.00
CA GLY A 75 1.40 17.74 -16.66
C GLY A 75 0.30 17.43 -15.63
N LEU A 76 -0.65 16.55 -15.98
CA LEU A 76 -1.77 16.21 -15.10
C LEU A 76 -1.38 15.24 -13.98
N VAL A 77 -0.21 14.61 -14.10
CA VAL A 77 0.31 13.63 -13.15
C VAL A 77 1.66 14.07 -12.64
N GLY A 78 1.78 14.19 -11.32
CA GLY A 78 3.05 14.32 -10.62
C GLY A 78 3.51 12.96 -10.10
N ALA A 79 4.82 12.70 -10.08
CA ALA A 79 5.33 11.43 -9.61
C ALA A 79 6.56 11.59 -8.72
N MET A 80 6.65 10.73 -7.69
CA MET A 80 7.83 10.55 -6.87
C MET A 80 8.16 9.07 -6.82
N LEU A 81 9.16 8.67 -7.62
CA LEU A 81 9.59 7.28 -7.72
C LEU A 81 10.68 6.96 -6.69
N GLN A 82 10.82 5.69 -6.32
CA GLN A 82 11.77 5.23 -5.30
C GLN A 82 13.22 5.64 -5.61
N ASP A 83 13.70 5.44 -6.83
CA ASP A 83 15.11 5.66 -7.23
C ASP A 83 15.46 7.08 -7.72
N GLY A 84 14.51 8.00 -7.69
CA GLY A 84 14.74 9.37 -8.19
C GLY A 84 15.74 10.13 -7.32
N ARG A 85 16.87 10.56 -7.90
CA ARG A 85 17.81 11.47 -7.25
C ARG A 85 17.70 12.87 -7.88
N PRO A 86 17.46 13.92 -7.07
CA PRO A 86 17.40 15.28 -7.59
C PRO A 86 18.76 15.73 -8.11
N ILE A 87 18.74 16.65 -9.09
CA ILE A 87 19.94 17.27 -9.66
C ILE A 87 20.74 17.96 -8.56
N GLN A 88 22.02 17.64 -8.46
CA GLN A 88 22.94 18.23 -7.47
C GLN A 88 23.44 19.62 -7.91
N ARG A 89 24.01 20.37 -6.95
CA ARG A 89 24.66 21.67 -7.17
C ARG A 89 23.73 22.83 -7.52
N VAL A 90 22.42 22.63 -7.53
CA VAL A 90 21.40 23.69 -7.65
C VAL A 90 20.72 23.88 -6.29
N THR A 91 20.10 25.02 -6.10
CA THR A 91 19.26 25.28 -4.91
C THR A 91 17.89 24.59 -5.09
N VAL A 92 17.18 24.37 -3.97
CA VAL A 92 15.82 23.82 -3.99
C VAL A 92 14.90 24.67 -4.89
N ARG A 93 14.96 26.00 -4.75
CA ARG A 93 14.17 26.94 -5.53
C ARG A 93 14.48 26.85 -7.04
N GLU A 94 15.75 26.80 -7.41
CA GLU A 94 16.18 26.69 -8.81
C GLU A 94 15.70 25.38 -9.42
N LEU A 95 15.81 24.25 -8.70
CA LEU A 95 15.30 22.97 -9.19
C LEU A 95 13.80 23.02 -9.45
N ILE A 96 13.01 23.50 -8.48
CA ILE A 96 11.56 23.55 -8.61
C ILE A 96 11.16 24.50 -9.74
N ALA A 97 11.81 25.67 -9.84
CA ALA A 97 11.55 26.62 -10.92
C ALA A 97 11.89 26.04 -12.30
N PHE A 98 13.01 25.33 -12.41
CA PHE A 98 13.39 24.64 -13.65
C PHE A 98 12.34 23.59 -14.05
N VAL A 99 11.94 22.72 -13.12
CA VAL A 99 10.93 21.69 -13.42
C VAL A 99 9.58 22.34 -13.75
N ALA A 100 9.16 23.34 -12.98
CA ALA A 100 7.94 24.09 -13.25
C ALA A 100 7.90 24.68 -14.67
N SER A 101 9.04 25.21 -15.16
CA SER A 101 9.13 25.80 -16.51
C SER A 101 8.90 24.80 -17.66
N THR A 102 8.94 23.51 -17.38
CA THR A 102 8.67 22.47 -18.41
C THR A 102 7.18 22.17 -18.57
N TYR A 103 6.33 22.69 -17.71
CA TYR A 103 4.88 22.45 -17.75
C TYR A 103 4.10 23.66 -18.29
N PRO A 104 2.99 23.44 -19.01
CA PRO A 104 2.19 24.53 -19.58
C PRO A 104 1.44 25.37 -18.54
N LYS A 105 1.10 24.78 -17.40
CA LYS A 105 0.35 25.42 -16.29
C LYS A 105 0.97 25.04 -14.95
N PRO A 106 2.20 25.50 -14.67
CA PRO A 106 2.90 25.08 -13.48
C PRO A 106 2.28 25.66 -12.20
N MET A 107 2.48 24.97 -11.08
CA MET A 107 2.24 25.52 -9.75
C MET A 107 3.23 26.67 -9.49
N PRO A 108 2.80 27.79 -8.88
CA PRO A 108 3.72 28.82 -8.43
C PRO A 108 4.80 28.22 -7.53
N VAL A 109 6.07 28.54 -7.78
CA VAL A 109 7.21 27.98 -7.05
C VAL A 109 7.08 28.19 -5.53
N SER A 110 6.61 29.37 -5.12
CA SER A 110 6.36 29.66 -3.69
C SER A 110 5.32 28.75 -3.06
N GLU A 111 4.32 28.36 -3.83
CA GLU A 111 3.25 27.46 -3.41
C GLU A 111 3.75 26.02 -3.29
N ALA A 112 4.49 25.51 -4.28
CA ALA A 112 5.11 24.19 -4.23
C ALA A 112 6.08 24.07 -3.03
N LEU A 113 6.89 25.11 -2.78
CA LEU A 113 7.78 25.21 -1.62
C LEU A 113 7.00 25.16 -0.29
N SER A 114 5.89 25.87 -0.21
CA SER A 114 5.05 25.95 0.98
C SER A 114 4.34 24.63 1.26
N LEU A 115 3.70 24.05 0.24
CA LEU A 115 3.00 22.76 0.37
C LEU A 115 3.91 21.60 0.80
N ALA A 116 5.14 21.58 0.26
CA ALA A 116 6.10 20.55 0.62
C ALA A 116 6.86 20.87 1.93
N GLY A 117 6.59 22.01 2.59
CA GLY A 117 7.25 22.43 3.82
C GLY A 117 8.76 22.67 3.66
N VAL A 118 9.20 23.15 2.48
CA VAL A 118 10.62 23.34 2.17
C VAL A 118 11.05 24.82 2.05
N THR A 119 10.15 25.75 2.34
CA THR A 119 10.39 27.21 2.24
C THR A 119 11.61 27.66 3.04
N GLY A 120 11.81 27.13 4.26
CA GLY A 120 12.90 27.53 5.16
C GLY A 120 14.30 27.22 4.65
N TYR A 121 14.43 26.32 3.65
CA TYR A 121 15.72 25.99 3.03
C TYR A 121 15.68 26.04 1.50
N ALA A 122 14.74 26.82 0.94
CA ALA A 122 14.57 26.98 -0.50
C ALA A 122 15.85 27.45 -1.25
N ASN A 123 16.70 28.23 -0.58
CA ASN A 123 17.95 28.74 -1.14
C ASN A 123 19.18 27.87 -0.79
N ARG A 124 19.00 26.74 -0.08
CA ARG A 124 20.08 25.77 0.16
C ARG A 124 20.27 24.87 -1.04
N ARG A 125 21.51 24.48 -1.27
CA ARG A 125 21.86 23.52 -2.31
C ARG A 125 21.40 22.12 -1.91
N ILE A 126 20.93 21.35 -2.90
CA ILE A 126 20.37 20.01 -2.70
C ILE A 126 21.38 19.04 -2.10
N ASP A 127 22.66 19.15 -2.52
CA ASP A 127 23.75 18.33 -1.98
C ASP A 127 24.09 18.59 -0.49
N LYS A 128 23.46 19.60 0.11
CA LYS A 128 23.61 19.99 1.54
C LYS A 128 22.38 19.68 2.39
N LEU A 129 21.42 18.95 1.86
CA LEU A 129 20.18 18.59 2.54
C LEU A 129 20.31 17.23 3.24
N SER A 130 19.56 17.07 4.35
CA SER A 130 19.35 15.74 4.95
C SER A 130 18.50 14.85 4.06
N GLY A 131 18.47 13.54 4.32
CA GLY A 131 17.60 12.60 3.60
C GLY A 131 16.14 13.02 3.62
N GLY A 132 15.60 13.36 4.79
CA GLY A 132 14.24 13.84 4.94
C GLY A 132 13.95 15.17 4.23
N GLN A 133 14.91 16.11 4.24
CA GLN A 133 14.80 17.35 3.46
C GLN A 133 14.79 17.06 1.95
N THR A 134 15.64 16.16 1.49
CA THR A 134 15.69 15.74 0.08
C THR A 134 14.39 15.10 -0.35
N GLN A 135 13.78 14.27 0.48
CA GLN A 135 12.51 13.61 0.20
C GLN A 135 11.37 14.63 0.03
N ARG A 136 11.31 15.65 0.91
CA ARG A 136 10.34 16.74 0.77
C ARG A 136 10.57 17.61 -0.46
N VAL A 137 11.82 17.79 -0.87
CA VAL A 137 12.14 18.46 -2.15
C VAL A 137 11.64 17.63 -3.33
N ARG A 138 11.79 16.31 -3.31
CA ARG A 138 11.23 15.42 -4.34
C ARG A 138 9.70 15.53 -4.44
N PHE A 139 9.03 15.65 -3.30
CA PHE A 139 7.59 15.91 -3.27
C PHE A 139 7.27 17.29 -3.88
N ALA A 140 8.02 18.36 -3.55
CA ALA A 140 7.85 19.67 -4.18
C ALA A 140 8.06 19.63 -5.70
N VAL A 141 9.01 18.84 -6.17
CA VAL A 141 9.23 18.61 -7.61
C VAL A 141 8.04 17.90 -8.25
N ALA A 142 7.46 16.91 -7.60
CA ALA A 142 6.26 16.23 -8.07
C ALA A 142 5.04 17.17 -8.16
N LEU A 143 4.98 18.21 -7.32
CA LEU A 143 3.94 19.24 -7.34
C LEU A 143 4.13 20.30 -8.42
N ALA A 144 5.33 20.45 -8.98
CA ALA A 144 5.72 21.59 -9.84
C ALA A 144 4.83 21.78 -11.09
N GLY A 145 4.27 20.70 -11.62
CA GLY A 145 3.34 20.72 -12.77
C GLY A 145 1.90 21.13 -12.40
N ASN A 146 1.60 21.37 -11.13
CA ASN A 146 0.24 21.55 -10.62
C ASN A 146 -0.70 20.37 -10.99
N PRO A 147 -0.30 19.12 -10.67
CA PRO A 147 -1.02 17.92 -11.11
C PRO A 147 -2.38 17.78 -10.43
N GLU A 148 -3.33 17.13 -11.12
CA GLU A 148 -4.61 16.67 -10.53
C GLU A 148 -4.45 15.34 -9.79
N LEU A 149 -3.39 14.60 -10.11
CA LEU A 149 -3.02 13.30 -9.56
C LEU A 149 -1.55 13.29 -9.17
N ILE A 150 -1.26 12.82 -7.96
CA ILE A 150 0.11 12.53 -7.55
C ILE A 150 0.29 11.04 -7.26
N VAL A 151 1.39 10.47 -7.75
CA VAL A 151 1.76 9.07 -7.54
C VAL A 151 3.08 9.01 -6.78
N LEU A 152 3.07 8.37 -5.62
CA LEU A 152 4.20 8.32 -4.68
C LEU A 152 4.61 6.87 -4.43
N ASP A 153 5.82 6.50 -4.84
CA ASP A 153 6.34 5.14 -4.64
C ASP A 153 7.25 5.11 -3.40
N GLU A 154 6.77 4.50 -2.32
CA GLU A 154 7.42 4.39 -1.00
C GLU A 154 7.98 5.74 -0.49
N PRO A 155 7.14 6.78 -0.37
CA PRO A 155 7.62 8.15 -0.17
C PRO A 155 8.35 8.38 1.15
N THR A 156 8.17 7.53 2.13
CA THR A 156 8.64 7.72 3.52
C THR A 156 9.70 6.70 3.97
N ALA A 157 10.10 5.75 3.09
CA ALA A 157 10.97 4.62 3.43
C ALA A 157 12.30 5.00 4.10
N ALA A 158 12.80 6.23 3.88
CA ALA A 158 14.08 6.71 4.44
C ALA A 158 13.91 7.86 5.45
N LEU A 159 12.68 8.05 5.97
CA LEU A 159 12.38 9.16 6.88
C LEU A 159 12.37 8.70 8.34
N ASP A 160 12.91 9.54 9.22
CA ASP A 160 12.64 9.42 10.66
C ASP A 160 11.18 9.78 10.99
N VAL A 161 10.76 9.54 12.22
CA VAL A 161 9.38 9.70 12.67
C VAL A 161 8.86 11.13 12.44
N GLU A 162 9.68 12.16 12.75
CA GLU A 162 9.29 13.56 12.63
C GLU A 162 9.17 13.98 11.16
N ALA A 163 10.14 13.60 10.33
CA ALA A 163 10.14 13.88 8.91
C ALA A 163 8.97 13.19 8.20
N ARG A 164 8.64 11.95 8.61
CA ARG A 164 7.50 11.17 8.11
C ARG A 164 6.19 11.89 8.42
N ARG A 165 5.98 12.29 9.67
CA ARG A 165 4.79 13.03 10.07
C ARG A 165 4.62 14.32 9.25
N THR A 166 5.68 15.10 9.12
CA THR A 166 5.66 16.34 8.33
C THR A 166 5.36 16.08 6.85
N PHE A 167 5.86 14.98 6.28
CA PHE A 167 5.56 14.58 4.91
C PHE A 167 4.07 14.27 4.73
N TRP A 168 3.49 13.47 5.61
CA TRP A 168 2.08 13.11 5.56
C TRP A 168 1.16 14.31 5.78
N ASP A 169 1.54 15.28 6.64
CA ASP A 169 0.82 16.55 6.77
C ASP A 169 0.77 17.32 5.46
N SER A 170 1.89 17.38 4.75
CA SER A 170 1.99 18.04 3.43
C SER A 170 1.14 17.32 2.37
N MET A 171 1.19 16.00 2.34
CA MET A 171 0.39 15.18 1.44
C MET A 171 -1.12 15.35 1.70
N ARG A 172 -1.55 15.30 2.98
CA ARG A 172 -2.95 15.57 3.36
C ARG A 172 -3.40 16.99 2.98
N ALA A 173 -2.52 17.99 3.10
CA ALA A 173 -2.83 19.35 2.67
C ALA A 173 -3.05 19.44 1.15
N TYR A 174 -2.32 18.65 0.36
CA TYR A 174 -2.52 18.54 -1.07
C TYR A 174 -3.84 17.81 -1.42
N ALA A 175 -4.12 16.68 -0.76
CA ALA A 175 -5.36 15.90 -0.98
C ALA A 175 -6.63 16.71 -0.64
N ARG A 176 -6.61 17.50 0.46
CA ARG A 176 -7.73 18.38 0.86
C ARG A 176 -8.11 19.44 -0.17
N ARG A 177 -7.30 19.68 -1.18
CA ARG A 177 -7.64 20.55 -2.32
C ARG A 177 -8.51 19.84 -3.37
N GLY A 178 -8.90 18.59 -3.15
CA GLY A 178 -9.68 17.77 -4.07
C GLY A 178 -8.81 17.02 -5.08
N ASN A 179 -7.48 16.98 -4.87
CA ASN A 179 -6.56 16.25 -5.72
C ASN A 179 -6.53 14.76 -5.37
N THR A 180 -6.24 13.93 -6.35
CA THR A 180 -6.12 12.48 -6.20
C THR A 180 -4.70 12.12 -5.77
N VAL A 181 -4.59 11.20 -4.81
CA VAL A 181 -3.30 10.68 -4.33
C VAL A 181 -3.29 9.16 -4.46
N LEU A 182 -2.25 8.62 -5.07
CA LEU A 182 -1.92 7.21 -5.03
C LEU A 182 -0.52 7.07 -4.41
N PHE A 183 -0.40 6.28 -3.37
CA PHE A 183 0.92 5.99 -2.81
C PHE A 183 1.11 4.49 -2.58
N SER A 184 2.33 4.00 -2.75
CA SER A 184 2.70 2.67 -2.32
C SER A 184 3.38 2.71 -0.97
N THR A 185 3.15 1.70 -0.16
CA THR A 185 3.87 1.47 1.09
C THR A 185 3.89 -0.01 1.45
N HIS A 186 4.83 -0.40 2.29
CA HIS A 186 4.83 -1.67 3.00
C HIS A 186 4.58 -1.47 4.50
N TYR A 187 4.38 -0.22 4.93
CA TYR A 187 4.00 0.12 6.31
C TYR A 187 2.49 0.19 6.43
N LEU A 188 1.93 -0.74 7.18
CA LEU A 188 0.48 -0.88 7.39
C LEU A 188 -0.13 0.35 8.06
N GLU A 189 0.55 0.89 9.07
CA GLU A 189 0.12 2.09 9.79
C GLU A 189 -0.03 3.30 8.85
N GLU A 190 0.90 3.46 7.90
CA GLU A 190 0.81 4.57 6.93
C GLU A 190 -0.42 4.46 6.03
N ALA A 191 -0.72 3.23 5.57
CA ALA A 191 -1.91 2.98 4.75
C ALA A 191 -3.19 3.25 5.57
N ASP A 192 -3.24 2.78 6.80
CA ASP A 192 -4.40 2.92 7.68
C ASP A 192 -4.70 4.39 8.06
N GLU A 193 -3.65 5.16 8.37
CA GLU A 193 -3.78 6.55 8.83
C GLU A 193 -3.99 7.57 7.71
N ASN A 194 -3.54 7.27 6.48
CA ASN A 194 -3.43 8.28 5.44
C ASN A 194 -4.23 7.98 4.17
N ALA A 195 -4.84 6.80 4.03
CA ALA A 195 -5.63 6.44 2.87
C ALA A 195 -7.13 6.38 3.17
N ASP A 196 -7.95 6.83 2.23
CA ASP A 196 -9.40 6.60 2.24
C ASP A 196 -9.72 5.14 1.87
N ARG A 197 -8.85 4.53 1.06
CA ARG A 197 -8.98 3.18 0.55
C ARG A 197 -7.60 2.51 0.41
N ILE A 198 -7.55 1.24 0.77
CA ILE A 198 -6.35 0.41 0.71
C ILE A 198 -6.58 -0.69 -0.31
N VAL A 199 -5.65 -0.84 -1.23
CA VAL A 199 -5.59 -1.93 -2.22
C VAL A 199 -4.40 -2.80 -1.88
N VAL A 200 -4.66 -4.03 -1.47
CA VAL A 200 -3.61 -5.01 -1.12
C VAL A 200 -3.22 -5.79 -2.36
N ILE A 201 -1.94 -5.73 -2.70
CA ILE A 201 -1.37 -6.48 -3.82
C ILE A 201 -0.45 -7.59 -3.28
N ASP A 202 -0.68 -8.81 -3.73
CA ASP A 202 0.21 -9.95 -3.51
C ASP A 202 0.44 -10.70 -4.83
N ARG A 203 1.71 -11.02 -5.13
CA ARG A 203 2.14 -11.77 -6.34
C ARG A 203 1.51 -11.25 -7.64
N GLY A 204 1.45 -9.94 -7.79
CA GLY A 204 0.93 -9.26 -8.97
C GLY A 204 -0.59 -9.20 -9.07
N ARG A 205 -1.34 -9.62 -8.07
CA ARG A 205 -2.81 -9.61 -8.03
C ARG A 205 -3.34 -8.77 -6.88
N ILE A 206 -4.51 -8.18 -7.07
CA ILE A 206 -5.25 -7.55 -5.96
C ILE A 206 -5.91 -8.67 -5.17
N VAL A 207 -5.58 -8.75 -3.86
CA VAL A 207 -6.15 -9.74 -2.93
C VAL A 207 -7.17 -9.13 -1.98
N ALA A 208 -7.13 -7.80 -1.77
CA ALA A 208 -8.17 -7.07 -1.05
C ALA A 208 -8.23 -5.62 -1.55
N ASP A 209 -9.42 -5.03 -1.43
CA ASP A 209 -9.70 -3.66 -1.88
C ASP A 209 -10.86 -3.09 -1.06
N GLY A 210 -10.59 -2.05 -0.27
CA GLY A 210 -11.60 -1.43 0.60
C GLY A 210 -11.00 -0.44 1.59
N THR A 211 -11.83 0.03 2.53
CA THR A 211 -11.37 0.83 3.67
C THR A 211 -10.54 -0.03 4.63
N GLY A 212 -9.73 0.60 5.49
CA GLY A 212 -9.01 -0.12 6.54
C GLY A 212 -9.94 -1.01 7.39
N ASP A 213 -11.14 -0.53 7.72
CA ASP A 213 -12.15 -1.30 8.47
C ASP A 213 -12.65 -2.52 7.68
N THR A 214 -12.91 -2.36 6.38
CA THR A 214 -13.34 -3.46 5.50
C THR A 214 -12.26 -4.55 5.44
N ILE A 215 -11.00 -4.16 5.32
CA ILE A 215 -9.88 -5.11 5.22
C ILE A 215 -9.66 -5.80 6.57
N ARG A 216 -9.71 -5.08 7.70
CA ARG A 216 -9.66 -5.70 9.03
C ARG A 216 -10.75 -6.75 9.22
N GLY A 217 -11.98 -6.43 8.81
CA GLY A 217 -13.10 -7.37 8.89
C GLY A 217 -12.94 -8.65 8.06
N SER A 218 -12.11 -8.66 7.01
CA SER A 218 -11.87 -9.87 6.20
C SER A 218 -11.07 -10.96 6.92
N ALA A 219 -10.37 -10.62 8.00
CA ALA A 219 -9.63 -11.58 8.84
C ALA A 219 -10.36 -11.95 10.13
N GLY A 220 -11.63 -11.60 10.25
CA GLY A 220 -12.37 -11.61 11.51
C GLY A 220 -12.30 -10.26 12.22
N SER A 221 -13.40 -9.82 12.79
CA SER A 221 -13.49 -8.48 13.42
C SER A 221 -12.73 -8.38 14.75
N SER A 222 -12.44 -9.53 15.37
CA SER A 222 -11.81 -9.64 16.69
C SER A 222 -10.85 -10.81 16.78
N LEU A 223 -9.86 -10.66 17.64
CA LEU A 223 -8.89 -11.67 18.00
C LEU A 223 -9.12 -12.12 19.43
N VAL A 224 -9.27 -13.42 19.65
CA VAL A 224 -9.35 -14.02 20.99
C VAL A 224 -8.12 -14.89 21.20
N SER A 225 -7.20 -14.46 22.06
CA SER A 225 -6.00 -15.23 22.39
C SER A 225 -6.04 -15.76 23.82
N PHE A 226 -5.55 -16.97 24.03
CA PHE A 226 -5.50 -17.62 25.33
C PHE A 226 -4.47 -18.73 25.39
N ASP A 227 -4.10 -19.13 26.61
CA ASP A 227 -3.20 -20.27 26.84
C ASP A 227 -4.05 -21.56 26.97
N LEU A 228 -3.64 -22.62 26.24
CA LEU A 228 -4.38 -23.90 26.12
C LEU A 228 -4.38 -24.76 27.39
N ALA A 229 -3.57 -24.44 28.41
CA ALA A 229 -3.49 -25.14 29.70
C ALA A 229 -3.48 -26.70 29.61
N GLY A 230 -2.95 -27.24 28.51
CA GLY A 230 -2.95 -28.70 28.24
C GLY A 230 -4.29 -29.25 27.72
N GLY A 231 -5.24 -28.40 27.38
CA GLY A 231 -6.49 -28.77 26.75
C GLY A 231 -6.37 -29.21 25.29
N PRO A 232 -7.41 -29.81 24.70
CA PRO A 232 -7.39 -30.27 23.31
C PRO A 232 -7.30 -29.06 22.36
N THR A 233 -6.42 -29.14 21.38
CA THR A 233 -6.29 -28.15 20.30
C THR A 233 -7.35 -28.34 19.19
N GLY A 234 -8.05 -29.48 19.19
CA GLY A 234 -9.08 -29.81 18.20
C GLY A 234 -10.46 -29.27 18.59
N GLY A 235 -11.18 -28.76 17.57
CA GLY A 235 -12.57 -28.26 17.73
C GLY A 235 -12.67 -26.75 17.95
N LEU A 236 -11.56 -26.03 18.02
CA LEU A 236 -11.54 -24.57 18.15
C LEU A 236 -12.15 -23.90 16.90
N GLU A 237 -12.02 -24.51 15.74
CA GLU A 237 -12.59 -24.06 14.46
C GLU A 237 -14.12 -24.17 14.42
N LEU A 238 -14.72 -24.97 15.32
CA LEU A 238 -16.16 -25.18 15.40
C LEU A 238 -16.84 -24.21 16.37
N LEU A 239 -16.07 -23.38 17.07
CA LEU A 239 -16.61 -22.41 18.01
C LEU A 239 -17.41 -21.32 17.26
N PRO A 240 -18.51 -20.82 17.85
CA PRO A 240 -19.32 -19.79 17.23
C PRO A 240 -18.52 -18.55 16.87
N GLY A 241 -18.66 -18.07 15.64
CA GLY A 241 -18.01 -16.87 15.12
C GLY A 241 -16.54 -17.06 14.72
N VAL A 242 -15.91 -18.21 14.96
CA VAL A 242 -14.52 -18.46 14.58
C VAL A 242 -14.39 -18.61 13.06
N VAL A 243 -13.49 -17.81 12.47
CA VAL A 243 -13.17 -17.79 11.03
C VAL A 243 -11.85 -18.49 10.76
N ALA A 244 -10.87 -18.32 11.66
CA ALA A 244 -9.56 -18.97 11.55
C ALA A 244 -8.97 -19.25 12.93
N VAL A 245 -8.09 -20.25 13.01
CA VAL A 245 -7.41 -20.68 14.23
C VAL A 245 -5.91 -20.79 13.97
N GLU A 246 -5.13 -20.15 14.83
CA GLU A 246 -3.67 -20.29 14.85
C GLU A 246 -3.24 -20.82 16.21
N VAL A 247 -2.41 -21.87 16.22
CA VAL A 247 -1.87 -22.44 17.46
C VAL A 247 -0.35 -22.38 17.40
N SER A 248 0.25 -21.76 18.40
CA SER A 248 1.71 -21.65 18.52
C SER A 248 2.13 -22.07 19.94
N GLY A 249 2.69 -23.28 20.06
CA GLY A 249 3.02 -23.89 21.34
C GLY A 249 1.79 -24.09 22.21
N ASP A 250 1.76 -23.47 23.38
CA ASP A 250 0.65 -23.54 24.34
C ASP A 250 -0.34 -22.37 24.20
N ARG A 251 -0.23 -21.53 23.17
CA ARG A 251 -1.09 -20.38 22.94
C ARG A 251 -1.93 -20.56 21.68
N ALA A 252 -3.24 -20.34 21.82
CA ALA A 252 -4.17 -20.27 20.71
C ALA A 252 -4.56 -18.82 20.42
N LEU A 253 -4.73 -18.50 19.11
CA LEU A 253 -5.26 -17.25 18.60
C LEU A 253 -6.43 -17.58 17.67
N LEU A 254 -7.61 -17.10 18.03
CA LEU A 254 -8.82 -17.27 17.24
C LEU A 254 -9.18 -15.94 16.55
N HIS A 255 -9.33 -15.97 15.26
CA HIS A 255 -9.95 -14.91 14.48
C HIS A 255 -11.44 -15.13 14.50
N THR A 256 -12.23 -14.16 14.95
CA THR A 256 -13.68 -14.32 15.16
C THR A 256 -14.46 -13.07 14.74
N ASP A 257 -15.66 -13.30 14.18
CA ASP A 257 -16.63 -12.25 13.84
C ASP A 257 -17.61 -11.97 15.00
N ASP A 258 -17.67 -12.87 15.99
CA ASP A 258 -18.49 -12.71 17.22
C ASP A 258 -17.67 -13.12 18.44
N SER A 259 -16.84 -12.18 18.94
CA SER A 259 -15.99 -12.44 20.10
C SER A 259 -16.79 -12.78 21.37
N ASP A 260 -18.01 -12.24 21.51
CA ASP A 260 -18.85 -12.50 22.68
C ASP A 260 -19.38 -13.93 22.68
N ALA A 261 -19.79 -14.46 21.52
CA ALA A 261 -20.21 -15.85 21.37
C ALA A 261 -19.04 -16.81 21.55
N THR A 262 -17.90 -16.49 20.91
CA THR A 262 -16.65 -17.28 21.01
C THR A 262 -16.19 -17.40 22.46
N VAL A 263 -16.09 -16.27 23.18
CA VAL A 263 -15.63 -16.24 24.58
C VAL A 263 -16.60 -16.98 25.51
N ARG A 264 -17.91 -16.85 25.32
CA ARG A 264 -18.91 -17.58 26.12
C ARG A 264 -18.77 -19.09 25.96
N GLU A 265 -18.50 -19.57 24.75
CA GLU A 265 -18.32 -21.00 24.50
C GLU A 265 -16.96 -21.50 25.03
N LEU A 266 -15.89 -20.72 24.84
CA LEU A 266 -14.57 -21.01 25.45
C LEU A 266 -14.66 -21.11 26.98
N ALA A 267 -15.42 -20.23 27.62
CA ALA A 267 -15.60 -20.25 29.09
C ALA A 267 -16.28 -21.54 29.58
N ARG A 268 -17.08 -22.21 28.73
CA ARG A 268 -17.72 -23.50 29.10
C ARG A 268 -16.73 -24.67 29.03
N LEU A 269 -15.67 -24.54 28.27
CA LEU A 269 -14.65 -25.59 28.12
C LEU A 269 -13.69 -25.67 29.32
N ASP A 270 -13.72 -24.70 30.25
CA ASP A 270 -12.91 -24.61 31.48
C ASP A 270 -11.40 -24.86 31.30
N ALA A 271 -10.90 -24.65 30.08
CA ALA A 271 -9.54 -24.99 29.66
C ALA A 271 -8.72 -23.77 29.21
N ILE A 272 -9.18 -22.54 29.53
CA ILE A 272 -8.56 -21.30 29.09
C ILE A 272 -7.91 -20.55 30.25
N ARG A 273 -6.71 -20.03 29.98
CA ARG A 273 -6.00 -19.09 30.86
C ARG A 273 -5.53 -17.89 30.07
N ASN A 274 -5.34 -16.78 30.75
CA ASN A 274 -4.79 -15.54 30.18
C ASN A 274 -5.56 -15.07 28.93
N LEU A 275 -6.90 -15.18 28.94
CA LEU A 275 -7.76 -14.76 27.85
C LEU A 275 -7.60 -13.26 27.60
N GLN A 276 -7.37 -12.91 26.34
CA GLN A 276 -7.34 -11.54 25.84
C GLN A 276 -8.25 -11.44 24.60
N VAL A 277 -9.04 -10.38 24.54
CA VAL A 277 -9.84 -10.03 23.37
C VAL A 277 -9.37 -8.68 22.85
N SER A 278 -9.00 -8.64 21.59
CA SER A 278 -8.59 -7.42 20.91
C SER A 278 -9.31 -7.31 19.56
N ARG A 279 -9.34 -6.13 18.99
CA ARG A 279 -9.77 -5.98 17.58
C ARG A 279 -8.65 -6.48 16.68
N ALA A 280 -9.03 -7.10 15.57
CA ALA A 280 -8.09 -7.45 14.53
C ALA A 280 -7.40 -6.18 14.01
N THR A 281 -6.08 -6.25 13.87
CA THR A 281 -5.29 -5.18 13.28
C THR A 281 -5.26 -5.32 11.76
N LEU A 282 -4.85 -4.26 11.06
CA LEU A 282 -4.60 -4.35 9.62
C LEU A 282 -3.46 -5.34 9.32
N GLU A 283 -2.53 -5.54 10.25
CA GLU A 283 -1.44 -6.51 10.14
C GLU A 283 -1.96 -7.95 10.14
N ASP A 284 -2.88 -8.28 11.05
CA ASP A 284 -3.49 -9.61 11.10
C ASP A 284 -4.25 -9.92 9.80
N ALA A 285 -5.02 -8.96 9.30
CA ALA A 285 -5.72 -9.08 8.03
C ALA A 285 -4.75 -9.25 6.84
N PHE A 286 -3.70 -8.44 6.80
CA PHE A 286 -2.68 -8.50 5.75
C PHE A 286 -1.96 -9.85 5.75
N LEU A 287 -1.59 -10.37 6.91
CA LEU A 287 -0.93 -11.68 7.06
C LEU A 287 -1.86 -12.81 6.57
N SER A 288 -3.14 -12.79 6.97
CA SER A 288 -4.10 -13.80 6.53
C SER A 288 -4.33 -13.79 5.00
N LEU A 289 -4.39 -12.60 4.39
CA LEU A 289 -4.58 -12.42 2.95
C LEU A 289 -3.36 -12.79 2.10
N THR A 290 -2.15 -12.69 2.67
CA THR A 290 -0.88 -12.90 1.95
C THR A 290 -0.15 -14.18 2.36
N SER A 291 -0.66 -14.93 3.34
CA SER A 291 -0.16 -16.25 3.70
C SER A 291 -0.47 -17.26 2.59
N PRO A 292 0.44 -18.20 2.24
CA PRO A 292 0.08 -19.30 1.38
C PRO A 292 -1.02 -20.08 2.09
N ALA A 293 -2.20 -20.21 1.47
CA ALA A 293 -3.22 -21.15 1.94
C ALA A 293 -2.51 -22.49 2.15
N ALA A 294 -2.65 -23.09 3.33
CA ALA A 294 -2.14 -24.43 3.60
C ALA A 294 -2.67 -25.32 2.47
N ALA A 295 -1.78 -25.87 1.66
CA ALA A 295 -2.17 -26.78 0.61
C ALA A 295 -3.00 -27.89 1.27
N PRO A 296 -4.18 -28.25 0.70
CA PRO A 296 -4.95 -29.35 1.25
C PRO A 296 -4.03 -30.58 1.33
N PRO A 297 -4.11 -31.39 2.40
CA PRO A 297 -3.26 -32.57 2.54
C PRO A 297 -3.40 -33.39 1.27
N VAL A 298 -2.27 -33.67 0.62
CA VAL A 298 -2.20 -34.59 -0.52
C VAL A 298 -2.68 -35.94 0.02
N THR A 299 -3.91 -36.32 -0.33
CA THR A 299 -4.40 -37.65 -0.06
C THR A 299 -3.55 -38.63 -0.87
N ASP A 300 -2.75 -39.42 -0.16
CA ASP A 300 -1.96 -40.56 -0.66
C ASP A 300 -2.91 -41.67 -1.17
N SER A 301 -3.59 -41.44 -2.29
CA SER A 301 -4.47 -42.46 -2.90
C SER A 301 -4.12 -42.76 -4.35
N GLU A 302 -2.86 -42.52 -4.79
CA GLU A 302 -2.40 -43.02 -6.11
C GLU A 302 -0.95 -43.58 -6.02
N ARG A 303 -0.71 -44.45 -5.05
CA ARG A 303 0.43 -45.35 -5.08
C ARG A 303 -0.02 -46.78 -4.81
N GLU A 304 -0.86 -47.30 -5.67
CA GLU A 304 -1.02 -48.73 -5.87
C GLU A 304 -1.69 -48.93 -7.23
N THR A 305 -0.93 -49.18 -8.26
CA THR A 305 -1.17 -50.22 -9.26
C THR A 305 -0.12 -50.10 -10.39
N VAL A 306 0.69 -51.18 -10.47
CA VAL A 306 1.56 -51.70 -11.54
C VAL A 306 2.95 -51.11 -11.60
#